data_ff8e9ff4bf2149e3514fd63b3cc9f356
#
_entry.id   ff8e9ff4bf2149e3514fd63b3cc9f356
#
_cell.length_a   1.000
_cell.length_b   1.000
_cell.length_c   1.000
_cell.angle_alpha   90.00
_cell.angle_beta   90.00
_cell.angle_gamma   90.00
#
_symmetry.space_group_name_H-M   'P 1'
#
loop_
_entity.id
_entity.type
_entity.pdbx_description
1 polymer ?
#
loop_
_entity_poly.entity_id
_entity_poly.type
_entity_poly.pdbx_seq_one_letter_code
_entity_poly.pdbx_strand_id
1 'polypeptide(L)'
;VMTCAGGLRAVKYGVTRDYVLGMEAVLPGGKLLKLGGRTHKDVIGLDISRMFVGSEGTLGIVTKLYLKLLPKPESSASVLVGYPSLDAALSSMSKVFAAGILPCAVEFMNETVLEILSRTGDVPWPDTVRSLLLFQVDGSRETVPLENARLAAQLDDCLLYTSPSP
;
A
#
# COMPACT_ATOMS: atom_id res chain seq x y z
N VAL A 1 -0.41 -8.96 -12.44
CA VAL A 1 0.96 -9.50 -12.46
C VAL A 1 1.77 -8.86 -13.58
N MET A 2 1.24 -8.81 -14.79
CA MET A 2 2.01 -8.34 -15.97
C MET A 2 2.50 -6.89 -15.86
N THR A 3 1.75 -6.00 -15.20
CA THR A 3 2.14 -4.61 -14.93
C THR A 3 2.90 -4.42 -13.61
N CYS A 4 3.10 -5.48 -12.83
CA CYS A 4 3.60 -5.42 -11.45
C CYS A 4 2.87 -4.36 -10.59
N ALA A 5 1.53 -4.34 -10.65
CA ALA A 5 0.74 -3.32 -9.99
C ALA A 5 1.06 -3.22 -8.48
N GLY A 6 1.25 -1.99 -8.00
CA GLY A 6 1.24 -1.64 -6.60
C GLY A 6 -0.15 -1.12 -6.24
N GLY A 7 -0.63 -1.44 -5.04
CA GLY A 7 -1.88 -0.92 -4.50
C GLY A 7 -1.62 0.06 -3.35
N LEU A 8 -2.68 0.65 -2.82
CA LEU A 8 -2.64 1.58 -1.68
C LEU A 8 -1.91 1.00 -0.46
N ARG A 9 -1.94 -0.33 -0.31
CA ARG A 9 -1.33 -1.05 0.81
C ARG A 9 0.11 -1.51 0.57
N ALA A 10 0.75 -1.04 -0.50
CA ALA A 10 2.11 -1.47 -0.85
C ALA A 10 3.16 -1.11 0.20
N VAL A 11 2.94 -0.05 0.96
CA VAL A 11 3.87 0.40 2.01
C VAL A 11 4.09 -0.67 3.09
N LYS A 12 3.05 -1.41 3.48
CA LYS A 12 3.14 -2.50 4.47
C LYS A 12 3.31 -3.87 3.82
N TYR A 13 2.60 -4.11 2.75
CA TYR A 13 2.45 -5.45 2.18
C TYR A 13 3.31 -5.71 0.95
N GLY A 14 3.93 -4.68 0.38
CA GLY A 14 4.70 -4.82 -0.86
C GLY A 14 3.81 -4.79 -2.12
N VAL A 15 4.41 -5.09 -3.25
CA VAL A 15 3.78 -5.05 -4.56
C VAL A 15 3.51 -6.46 -5.09
N THR A 16 2.84 -6.59 -6.23
CA THR A 16 2.49 -7.89 -6.85
C THR A 16 3.68 -8.85 -6.94
N ARG A 17 4.89 -8.33 -7.22
CA ARG A 17 6.11 -9.14 -7.32
C ARG A 17 6.44 -9.91 -6.04
N ASP A 18 6.08 -9.38 -4.88
CA ASP A 18 6.39 -9.98 -3.57
C ASP A 18 5.47 -11.15 -3.22
N TYR A 19 4.43 -11.36 -4.03
CA TYR A 19 3.42 -12.41 -3.84
C TYR A 19 3.52 -13.55 -4.85
N VAL A 20 4.27 -13.39 -5.94
CA VAL A 20 4.42 -14.45 -6.93
C VAL A 20 5.51 -15.42 -6.48
N LEU A 21 5.10 -16.64 -6.13
CA LEU A 21 6.00 -17.74 -5.75
C LEU A 21 6.49 -18.52 -6.97
N GLY A 22 5.68 -18.56 -8.02
CA GLY A 22 6.02 -19.25 -9.26
C GLY A 22 4.93 -19.10 -10.30
N MET A 23 5.23 -19.55 -11.52
CA MET A 23 4.29 -19.44 -12.64
C MET A 23 4.54 -20.49 -13.72
N GLU A 24 3.54 -20.67 -14.57
CA GLU A 24 3.69 -21.30 -15.87
C GLU A 24 3.49 -20.23 -16.95
N ALA A 25 4.41 -20.15 -17.89
CA ALA A 25 4.36 -19.19 -19.00
C ALA A 25 4.64 -19.87 -20.33
N VAL A 26 3.97 -19.43 -21.38
CA VAL A 26 4.21 -19.85 -22.75
C VAL A 26 5.07 -18.80 -23.44
N LEU A 27 6.24 -19.22 -23.92
CA LEU A 27 7.18 -18.39 -24.66
C LEU A 27 6.77 -18.19 -26.11
N PRO A 28 7.31 -17.20 -26.84
CA PRO A 28 7.24 -17.15 -28.27
C PRO A 28 7.71 -18.51 -28.88
N GLY A 29 6.93 -19.07 -29.81
CA GLY A 29 7.16 -20.40 -30.34
C GLY A 29 6.44 -21.54 -29.60
N GLY A 30 5.61 -21.23 -28.58
CA GLY A 30 4.71 -22.19 -27.94
C GLY A 30 5.34 -23.06 -26.83
N LYS A 31 6.60 -22.85 -26.47
CA LYS A 31 7.25 -23.61 -25.40
C LYS A 31 6.73 -23.22 -24.05
N LEU A 32 6.24 -24.21 -23.27
CA LEU A 32 5.82 -24.02 -21.87
C LEU A 32 7.06 -23.97 -20.96
N LEU A 33 7.13 -22.92 -20.16
CA LEU A 33 8.13 -22.70 -19.13
C LEU A 33 7.47 -22.76 -17.75
N LYS A 34 8.10 -23.50 -16.82
CA LYS A 34 7.68 -23.53 -15.41
C LYS A 34 8.76 -22.86 -14.57
N LEU A 35 8.38 -21.83 -13.81
CA LEU A 35 9.28 -20.98 -13.05
C LEU A 35 8.87 -20.95 -11.58
N GLY A 36 9.88 -20.92 -10.68
CA GLY A 36 9.67 -20.89 -9.25
C GLY A 36 8.97 -22.15 -8.71
N GLY A 37 8.33 -22.06 -7.58
CA GLY A 37 7.71 -23.17 -6.87
C GLY A 37 6.40 -22.81 -6.17
N ARG A 38 6.03 -23.66 -5.20
CA ARG A 38 4.86 -23.46 -4.31
C ARG A 38 5.26 -23.17 -2.87
N THR A 39 6.55 -23.07 -2.61
CA THR A 39 7.10 -22.90 -1.27
C THR A 39 7.61 -21.48 -1.08
N HIS A 40 7.48 -20.94 0.14
CA HIS A 40 8.02 -19.62 0.47
C HIS A 40 9.55 -19.58 0.46
N LYS A 41 10.18 -20.70 0.78
CA LYS A 41 11.65 -20.82 0.76
C LYS A 41 12.05 -21.48 -0.55
N ASP A 42 12.56 -20.67 -1.47
CA ASP A 42 13.20 -21.10 -2.72
C ASP A 42 14.52 -20.32 -2.84
N VAL A 43 15.62 -21.04 -2.71
CA VAL A 43 16.98 -20.47 -2.68
C VAL A 43 17.89 -21.06 -3.77
N ILE A 44 17.31 -21.85 -4.67
CA ILE A 44 18.06 -22.57 -5.71
C ILE A 44 17.90 -21.86 -7.05
N GLY A 45 19.03 -21.44 -7.64
CA GLY A 45 19.09 -20.87 -8.98
C GLY A 45 18.67 -19.39 -9.05
N LEU A 46 18.43 -18.94 -10.26
CA LEU A 46 18.01 -17.57 -10.56
C LEU A 46 16.49 -17.44 -10.45
N ASP A 47 16.02 -16.37 -9.81
CA ASP A 47 14.60 -16.05 -9.77
C ASP A 47 14.12 -15.42 -11.09
N ILE A 48 13.97 -16.28 -12.10
CA ILE A 48 13.49 -15.86 -13.42
C ILE A 48 12.01 -15.46 -13.38
N SER A 49 11.24 -15.96 -12.41
CA SER A 49 9.82 -15.60 -12.25
C SER A 49 9.64 -14.09 -12.06
N ARG A 50 10.58 -13.44 -11.35
CA ARG A 50 10.57 -12.00 -11.16
C ARG A 50 10.78 -11.17 -12.43
N MET A 51 11.40 -11.73 -13.45
CA MET A 51 11.53 -11.05 -14.75
C MET A 51 10.21 -10.97 -15.50
N PHE A 52 9.34 -11.98 -15.34
CA PHE A 52 8.02 -12.01 -15.98
C PHE A 52 7.03 -11.06 -15.30
N VAL A 53 7.18 -10.82 -13.99
CA VAL A 53 6.33 -9.85 -13.26
C VAL A 53 6.74 -8.44 -13.68
N GLY A 54 5.83 -7.72 -14.32
CA GLY A 54 6.07 -6.39 -14.89
C GLY A 54 6.61 -6.41 -16.32
N SER A 55 6.62 -7.57 -16.98
CA SER A 55 7.07 -7.68 -18.38
C SER A 55 6.04 -7.22 -19.41
N GLU A 56 4.82 -6.93 -19.00
CA GLU A 56 3.70 -6.51 -19.87
C GLU A 56 3.46 -7.44 -21.09
N GLY A 57 3.80 -8.74 -20.93
CA GLY A 57 3.63 -9.75 -21.98
C GLY A 57 4.79 -9.86 -22.96
N THR A 58 5.84 -9.04 -22.83
CA THR A 58 6.98 -9.04 -23.77
C THR A 58 7.82 -10.31 -23.73
N LEU A 59 7.82 -11.03 -22.61
CA LEU A 59 8.60 -12.27 -22.43
C LEU A 59 7.77 -13.53 -22.71
N GLY A 60 6.44 -13.45 -22.67
CA GLY A 60 5.55 -14.58 -22.87
C GLY A 60 4.19 -14.38 -22.21
N ILE A 61 3.33 -15.38 -22.35
CA ILE A 61 1.97 -15.39 -21.81
C ILE A 61 1.94 -16.23 -20.53
N VAL A 62 1.64 -15.60 -19.40
CA VAL A 62 1.47 -16.31 -18.13
C VAL A 62 0.12 -17.03 -18.13
N THR A 63 0.14 -18.35 -17.95
CA THR A 63 -1.06 -19.21 -17.98
C THR A 63 -1.46 -19.71 -16.59
N LYS A 64 -0.51 -19.74 -15.65
CA LYS A 64 -0.76 -20.16 -14.25
C LYS A 64 0.13 -19.38 -13.29
N LEU A 65 -0.40 -19.09 -12.10
CA LEU A 65 0.31 -18.41 -11.02
C LEU A 65 0.20 -19.22 -9.73
N TYR A 66 1.29 -19.23 -8.98
CA TYR A 66 1.33 -19.65 -7.57
C TYR A 66 1.57 -18.41 -6.73
N LEU A 67 0.60 -18.07 -5.87
CA LEU A 67 0.64 -16.85 -5.09
C LEU A 67 0.78 -17.15 -3.60
N LYS A 68 1.59 -16.35 -2.92
CA LYS A 68 1.61 -16.23 -1.48
C LYS A 68 0.29 -15.61 -1.01
N LEU A 69 -0.32 -16.19 0.02
CA LEU A 69 -1.50 -15.65 0.67
C LEU A 69 -1.14 -15.12 2.05
N LEU A 70 -1.81 -14.05 2.46
CA LEU A 70 -1.74 -13.50 3.80
C LEU A 70 -3.09 -13.68 4.51
N PRO A 71 -3.10 -13.86 5.84
CA PRO A 71 -4.33 -13.76 6.62
C PRO A 71 -4.98 -12.39 6.40
N LYS A 72 -6.31 -12.38 6.26
CA LYS A 72 -7.06 -11.11 6.18
C LYS A 72 -7.01 -10.44 7.55
N PRO A 73 -6.64 -9.15 7.64
CA PRO A 73 -6.74 -8.40 8.89
C PRO A 73 -8.18 -8.40 9.42
N GLU A 74 -8.34 -8.53 10.73
CA GLU A 74 -9.65 -8.56 11.37
C GLU A 74 -10.28 -7.18 11.50
N SER A 75 -9.45 -6.14 11.58
CA SER A 75 -9.86 -4.76 11.80
C SER A 75 -8.93 -3.81 11.10
N SER A 76 -9.42 -2.60 10.83
CA SER A 76 -8.62 -1.47 10.38
C SER A 76 -9.16 -0.18 10.98
N ALA A 77 -8.30 0.83 11.06
CA ALA A 77 -8.66 2.18 11.44
C ALA A 77 -7.95 3.18 10.54
N SER A 78 -8.57 4.31 10.28
CA SER A 78 -8.04 5.36 9.42
C SER A 78 -7.98 6.69 10.16
N VAL A 79 -6.92 7.45 9.91
CA VAL A 79 -6.74 8.81 10.41
C VAL A 79 -6.48 9.71 9.22
N LEU A 80 -7.32 10.71 9.02
CA LEU A 80 -7.15 11.76 8.03
C LEU A 80 -6.58 13.01 8.72
N VAL A 81 -5.54 13.59 8.16
CA VAL A 81 -4.79 14.69 8.79
C VAL A 81 -4.61 15.83 7.80
N GLY A 82 -5.01 17.04 8.20
CA GLY A 82 -4.86 18.25 7.42
C GLY A 82 -3.58 19.01 7.78
N TYR A 83 -2.88 19.49 6.75
CA TYR A 83 -1.64 20.25 6.89
C TYR A 83 -1.69 21.58 6.12
N PRO A 84 -1.03 22.65 6.67
CA PRO A 84 -0.97 23.94 6.00
C PRO A 84 0.00 23.97 4.82
N SER A 85 0.86 22.96 4.66
CA SER A 85 1.83 22.85 3.57
C SER A 85 2.24 21.41 3.29
N LEU A 86 2.82 21.19 2.11
CA LEU A 86 3.42 19.91 1.73
C LEU A 86 4.57 19.52 2.66
N ASP A 87 5.44 20.47 3.01
CA ASP A 87 6.60 20.19 3.89
C ASP A 87 6.17 19.72 5.28
N ALA A 88 5.10 20.31 5.82
CA ALA A 88 4.52 19.87 7.09
C ALA A 88 3.99 18.42 7.00
N ALA A 89 3.30 18.08 5.92
CA ALA A 89 2.81 16.72 5.68
C ALA A 89 3.96 15.71 5.56
N LEU A 90 4.99 15.99 4.78
CA LEU A 90 6.15 15.12 4.60
C LEU A 90 6.94 14.93 5.91
N SER A 91 7.12 16.01 6.67
CA SER A 91 7.75 15.97 7.99
C SER A 91 6.98 15.08 8.96
N SER A 92 5.66 15.19 8.98
CA SER A 92 4.77 14.37 9.81
C SER A 92 4.84 12.89 9.43
N MET A 93 4.79 12.59 8.13
CA MET A 93 4.95 11.21 7.64
C MET A 93 6.30 10.62 8.10
N SER A 94 7.38 11.39 8.01
CA SER A 94 8.71 10.96 8.47
C SER A 94 8.75 10.67 9.96
N LYS A 95 8.06 11.48 10.80
CA LYS A 95 7.94 11.23 12.25
C LYS A 95 7.22 9.91 12.54
N VAL A 96 6.13 9.62 11.83
CA VAL A 96 5.37 8.36 11.99
C VAL A 96 6.27 7.15 11.73
N PHE A 97 7.01 7.13 10.61
CA PHE A 97 7.93 6.03 10.32
C PHE A 97 9.10 5.95 11.29
N ALA A 98 9.67 7.08 11.72
CA ALA A 98 10.74 7.13 12.71
C ALA A 98 10.29 6.60 14.09
N ALA A 99 9.01 6.74 14.44
CA ALA A 99 8.41 6.16 15.64
C ALA A 99 8.16 4.65 15.55
N GLY A 100 8.57 4.01 14.44
CA GLY A 100 8.39 2.57 14.21
C GLY A 100 6.94 2.17 13.93
N ILE A 101 6.09 3.11 13.52
CA ILE A 101 4.72 2.82 13.11
C ILE A 101 4.73 2.56 11.60
N LEU A 102 4.19 1.40 11.19
CA LEU A 102 4.08 1.01 9.79
C LEU A 102 2.60 0.94 9.39
N PRO A 103 2.02 2.02 8.86
CA PRO A 103 0.66 2.01 8.35
C PRO A 103 0.51 1.02 7.20
N CYS A 104 -0.67 0.43 7.02
CA CYS A 104 -0.93 -0.42 5.88
C CYS A 104 -1.17 0.38 4.59
N ALA A 105 -1.62 1.63 4.72
CA ALA A 105 -1.72 2.58 3.62
C ALA A 105 -1.38 3.99 4.10
N VAL A 106 -0.75 4.76 3.22
CA VAL A 106 -0.53 6.20 3.38
C VAL A 106 -0.85 6.85 2.05
N GLU A 107 -1.89 7.69 2.04
CA GLU A 107 -2.32 8.39 0.84
C GLU A 107 -2.12 9.90 1.02
N PHE A 108 -1.56 10.53 0.01
CA PHE A 108 -1.31 11.95 -0.01
C PHE A 108 -2.23 12.65 -1.01
N MET A 109 -2.85 13.73 -0.56
CA MET A 109 -3.66 14.60 -1.40
C MET A 109 -3.09 16.01 -1.37
N ASN A 110 -2.71 16.50 -2.53
CA ASN A 110 -2.18 17.86 -2.69
C ASN A 110 -3.31 18.90 -2.86
N GLU A 111 -2.95 20.17 -2.88
CA GLU A 111 -3.87 21.30 -3.02
C GLU A 111 -4.79 21.16 -4.25
N THR A 112 -4.27 20.73 -5.39
CA THR A 112 -5.08 20.53 -6.61
C THR A 112 -6.19 19.48 -6.40
N VAL A 113 -5.88 18.38 -5.72
CA VAL A 113 -6.88 17.36 -5.39
C VAL A 113 -7.91 17.91 -4.42
N LEU A 114 -7.49 18.70 -3.41
CA LEU A 114 -8.40 19.34 -2.45
C LEU A 114 -9.35 20.32 -3.11
N GLU A 115 -8.86 21.13 -4.07
CA GLU A 115 -9.70 22.03 -4.87
C GLU A 115 -10.76 21.27 -5.69
N ILE A 116 -10.38 20.13 -6.28
CA ILE A 116 -11.33 19.30 -7.03
C ILE A 116 -12.40 18.74 -6.09
N LEU A 117 -12.00 18.20 -4.95
CA LEU A 117 -12.90 17.64 -3.95
C LEU A 117 -13.86 18.69 -3.39
N SER A 118 -13.38 19.91 -3.12
CA SER A 118 -14.23 21.02 -2.64
C SER A 118 -15.32 21.43 -3.62
N ARG A 119 -15.11 21.20 -4.92
CA ARG A 119 -16.13 21.46 -5.97
C ARG A 119 -17.18 20.37 -6.07
N THR A 120 -16.92 19.18 -5.54
CA THR A 120 -17.81 18.02 -5.66
C THR A 120 -18.74 17.82 -4.46
N GLY A 121 -18.51 18.53 -3.34
CA GLY A 121 -19.36 18.44 -2.15
C GLY A 121 -18.76 19.13 -0.93
N ASP A 122 -19.42 18.96 0.21
CA ASP A 122 -18.94 19.49 1.48
C ASP A 122 -17.67 18.72 1.93
N VAL A 123 -16.61 19.48 2.19
CA VAL A 123 -15.35 18.93 2.67
C VAL A 123 -15.21 19.17 4.18
N PRO A 124 -14.73 18.18 4.97
CA PRO A 124 -14.66 18.29 6.41
C PRO A 124 -13.46 19.11 6.92
N TRP A 125 -12.66 19.71 6.04
CA TRP A 125 -11.47 20.48 6.41
C TRP A 125 -11.62 21.96 6.10
N PRO A 126 -11.01 22.86 6.90
CA PRO A 126 -11.03 24.30 6.66
C PRO A 126 -10.12 24.71 5.49
N ASP A 127 -10.35 25.92 4.97
CA ASP A 127 -9.60 26.51 3.84
C ASP A 127 -8.10 26.71 4.11
N THR A 128 -7.66 26.60 5.36
CA THR A 128 -6.24 26.67 5.73
C THR A 128 -5.46 25.39 5.40
N VAL A 129 -6.16 24.29 5.12
CA VAL A 129 -5.54 23.02 4.75
C VAL A 129 -5.12 23.05 3.28
N ARG A 130 -3.83 22.79 3.01
CA ARG A 130 -3.23 22.74 1.68
C ARG A 130 -2.84 21.34 1.24
N SER A 131 -2.77 20.41 2.19
CA SER A 131 -2.51 19.00 1.91
C SER A 131 -3.14 18.11 2.95
N LEU A 132 -3.49 16.88 2.57
CA LEU A 132 -4.00 15.85 3.46
C LEU A 132 -3.13 14.61 3.39
N LEU A 133 -2.99 13.94 4.53
CA LEU A 133 -2.51 12.56 4.62
C LEU A 133 -3.61 11.69 5.21
N LEU A 134 -3.90 10.60 4.52
CA LEU A 134 -4.72 9.52 5.04
C LEU A 134 -3.79 8.38 5.45
N PHE A 135 -3.75 8.09 6.75
CA PHE A 135 -3.08 6.91 7.28
C PHE A 135 -4.11 5.84 7.56
N GLN A 136 -3.78 4.60 7.24
CA GLN A 136 -4.59 3.45 7.64
C GLN A 136 -3.69 2.43 8.35
N VAL A 137 -4.14 1.94 9.50
CA VAL A 137 -3.55 0.81 10.23
C VAL A 137 -4.49 -0.37 10.18
N ASP A 138 -3.95 -1.60 10.15
CA ASP A 138 -4.73 -2.83 10.14
C ASP A 138 -4.05 -3.95 10.92
N GLY A 139 -4.84 -4.88 11.45
CA GLY A 139 -4.35 -5.98 12.27
C GLY A 139 -5.47 -6.72 12.99
N SER A 140 -5.19 -7.21 14.20
CA SER A 140 -6.21 -7.79 15.06
C SER A 140 -7.10 -6.71 15.67
N ARG A 141 -8.27 -7.11 16.16
CA ARG A 141 -9.21 -6.20 16.87
C ARG A 141 -8.60 -5.58 18.12
N GLU A 142 -7.63 -6.26 18.72
CA GLU A 142 -6.95 -5.80 19.94
C GLU A 142 -5.83 -4.80 19.63
N THR A 143 -5.06 -5.03 18.56
CA THR A 143 -3.87 -4.22 18.23
C THR A 143 -4.21 -2.92 17.50
N VAL A 144 -5.24 -2.92 16.64
CA VAL A 144 -5.60 -1.74 15.84
C VAL A 144 -5.91 -0.50 16.67
N PRO A 145 -6.69 -0.56 17.77
CA PRO A 145 -6.93 0.61 18.62
C PRO A 145 -5.65 1.19 19.22
N LEU A 146 -4.73 0.34 19.64
CA LEU A 146 -3.46 0.76 20.24
C LEU A 146 -2.53 1.41 19.19
N GLU A 147 -2.42 0.80 18.01
CA GLU A 147 -1.64 1.38 16.92
C GLU A 147 -2.23 2.70 16.42
N ASN A 148 -3.56 2.79 16.34
CA ASN A 148 -4.24 4.01 15.96
C ASN A 148 -4.01 5.13 16.97
N ALA A 149 -4.04 4.84 18.28
CA ALA A 149 -3.72 5.80 19.32
C ALA A 149 -2.26 6.25 19.28
N ARG A 150 -1.32 5.32 19.05
CA ARG A 150 0.09 5.66 18.86
C ARG A 150 0.31 6.53 17.62
N LEU A 151 -0.37 6.23 16.52
CA LEU A 151 -0.34 7.03 15.31
C LEU A 151 -0.85 8.44 15.58
N ALA A 152 -2.04 8.57 16.20
CA ALA A 152 -2.64 9.86 16.53
C ALA A 152 -1.70 10.70 17.41
N ALA A 153 -1.04 10.11 18.40
CA ALA A 153 -0.10 10.81 19.29
C ALA A 153 1.15 11.37 18.54
N GLN A 154 1.51 10.83 17.37
CA GLN A 154 2.59 11.42 16.55
C GLN A 154 2.11 12.59 15.70
N LEU A 155 0.79 12.83 15.64
CA LEU A 155 0.12 13.77 14.76
C LEU A 155 -0.56 14.91 15.53
N ASP A 156 -0.30 15.04 16.86
CA ASP A 156 -1.00 15.96 17.79
C ASP A 156 -0.95 17.44 17.41
N ASP A 157 0.04 17.87 16.62
CA ASP A 157 0.18 19.26 16.16
C ASP A 157 -0.68 19.58 14.91
N CYS A 158 -1.56 18.67 14.49
CA CYS A 158 -2.27 18.72 13.21
C CYS A 158 -3.79 18.60 13.39
N LEU A 159 -4.54 19.07 12.39
CA LEU A 159 -6.00 18.89 12.36
C LEU A 159 -6.33 17.42 12.08
N LEU A 160 -6.77 16.70 13.10
CA LEU A 160 -7.11 15.28 13.03
C LEU A 160 -8.58 15.05 12.72
N TYR A 161 -8.86 14.21 11.72
CA TYR A 161 -10.19 13.67 11.45
C TYR A 161 -10.10 12.14 11.55
N THR A 162 -10.61 11.57 12.65
CA THR A 162 -10.60 10.12 12.86
C THR A 162 -11.93 9.52 12.42
N SER A 163 -11.87 8.46 11.61
CA SER A 163 -13.03 7.61 11.34
C SER A 163 -12.66 6.16 11.66
N PRO A 164 -13.39 5.48 12.56
CA PRO A 164 -13.32 4.03 12.64
C PRO A 164 -13.87 3.48 11.32
N SER A 165 -13.07 2.65 10.65
CA SER A 165 -13.56 1.89 9.50
C SER A 165 -14.44 0.74 10.02
N PRO A 166 -15.61 0.51 9.41
CA PRO A 166 -16.51 -0.58 9.78
C PRO A 166 -15.89 -1.96 9.53
#